data_27daa117533867a8a7448f4786328c96
#
_entry.id   27daa117533867a8a7448f4786328c96
#
_cell.length_a   1.000
_cell.length_b   1.000
_cell.length_c   1.000
_cell.angle_alpha   90.00
_cell.angle_beta   90.00
_cell.angle_gamma   90.00
#
_symmetry.space_group_name_H-M   'P 1'
#
loop_
_entity.id
_entity.type
_entity.pdbx_description
1 polymer ?
#
loop_
_entity_poly.entity_id
_entity_poly.type
_entity_poly.pdbx_seq_one_letter_code
_entity_poly.pdbx_strand_id
1 'polypeptide(L)'
;MLTKIFLIRHGETEWNKIGKLQGSSDIKLLPEGIKQAHMLAEHAPFHAVDAIYSSDLSRAVMTAEILAEKFNLPVIEERGLRETSFGDWEGRYLSELAKENPNGFENFFTKPDKVQPPNGETFLQSQARIMNALDEIIADNEDKNIIVVSHGAAIRLIICAALEMRIRKMWAIGQYNMALNILTFDEGVFSVELLNNTMHLYHF
;
A
#
# COMPACT_ATOMS: atom_id res chain seq x y z
N MET A 1 -16.08 1.71 -18.98
CA MET A 1 -14.64 1.84 -19.36
C MET A 1 -13.82 1.20 -18.25
N LEU A 2 -13.06 0.15 -18.58
CA LEU A 2 -12.43 -0.73 -17.59
C LEU A 2 -11.00 -0.29 -17.27
N THR A 3 -10.77 0.39 -16.16
CA THR A 3 -9.42 0.67 -15.66
C THR A 3 -8.93 -0.49 -14.79
N LYS A 4 -7.76 -1.05 -15.12
CA LYS A 4 -7.12 -2.11 -14.32
C LYS A 4 -5.99 -1.54 -13.47
N ILE A 5 -6.01 -1.83 -12.18
CA ILE A 5 -5.09 -1.29 -11.17
C ILE A 5 -4.26 -2.43 -10.58
N PHE A 6 -2.96 -2.43 -10.86
CA PHE A 6 -1.98 -3.27 -10.17
C PHE A 6 -1.51 -2.54 -8.91
N LEU A 7 -2.13 -2.83 -7.78
CA LEU A 7 -1.88 -2.18 -6.51
C LEU A 7 -0.83 -2.97 -5.71
N ILE A 8 0.32 -2.34 -5.46
CA ILE A 8 1.53 -3.02 -4.98
C ILE A 8 2.00 -2.39 -3.68
N ARG A 9 2.27 -3.20 -2.66
CA ARG A 9 2.97 -2.75 -1.47
C ARG A 9 4.48 -2.67 -1.73
N HIS A 10 5.13 -1.60 -1.28
CA HIS A 10 6.57 -1.42 -1.36
C HIS A 10 7.37 -2.61 -0.82
N GLY A 11 8.64 -2.77 -1.26
CA GLY A 11 9.57 -3.78 -0.80
C GLY A 11 9.94 -3.67 0.68
N GLU A 12 10.67 -4.64 1.21
CA GLU A 12 11.05 -4.70 2.62
C GLU A 12 11.99 -3.57 3.02
N THR A 13 11.74 -2.99 4.20
CA THR A 13 12.59 -1.99 4.87
C THR A 13 13.13 -2.52 6.19
N GLU A 14 14.14 -1.85 6.77
CA GLU A 14 14.66 -2.22 8.09
C GLU A 14 13.54 -2.24 9.15
N TRP A 15 12.64 -1.25 9.16
CA TRP A 15 11.58 -1.19 10.15
C TRP A 15 10.53 -2.30 9.96
N ASN A 16 10.31 -2.79 8.74
CA ASN A 16 9.49 -3.99 8.53
C ASN A 16 10.13 -5.21 9.19
N LYS A 17 11.43 -5.39 8.94
CA LYS A 17 12.19 -6.54 9.44
C LYS A 17 12.25 -6.62 10.96
N ILE A 18 12.41 -5.48 11.63
CA ILE A 18 12.53 -5.42 13.09
C ILE A 18 11.20 -5.15 13.82
N GLY A 19 10.09 -5.01 13.10
CA GLY A 19 8.76 -4.85 13.69
C GLY A 19 8.47 -3.47 14.29
N LYS A 20 9.03 -2.40 13.69
CA LYS A 20 8.70 -1.00 14.03
C LYS A 20 7.60 -0.45 13.14
N LEU A 21 6.73 0.38 13.71
CA LEU A 21 5.75 1.15 12.96
C LEU A 21 6.43 2.21 12.10
N GLN A 22 6.11 2.26 10.79
CA GLN A 22 6.72 3.23 9.89
C GLN A 22 5.86 4.48 9.69
N GLY A 23 4.59 4.30 9.32
CA GLY A 23 3.72 5.41 8.98
C GLY A 23 4.29 6.28 7.85
N SER A 24 4.29 7.60 8.08
CA SER A 24 4.81 8.63 7.17
C SER A 24 6.32 8.83 7.27
N SER A 25 7.00 8.19 8.21
CA SER A 25 8.47 8.23 8.32
C SER A 25 9.11 7.65 7.06
N ASP A 26 10.12 8.35 6.55
CA ASP A 26 10.76 7.96 5.29
C ASP A 26 11.96 7.03 5.51
N ILE A 27 11.71 5.73 5.43
CA ILE A 27 12.68 4.65 5.61
C ILE A 27 12.93 3.99 4.26
N LYS A 28 14.21 3.88 3.87
CA LYS A 28 14.63 3.30 2.59
C LYS A 28 14.43 1.79 2.54
N LEU A 29 14.37 1.24 1.33
CA LEU A 29 14.40 -0.21 1.11
C LEU A 29 15.71 -0.83 1.61
N LEU A 30 15.60 -2.04 2.12
CA LEU A 30 16.76 -2.93 2.27
C LEU A 30 17.20 -3.50 0.91
N PRO A 31 18.45 -3.98 0.78
CA PRO A 31 18.88 -4.72 -0.41
C PRO A 31 17.93 -5.87 -0.78
N GLU A 32 17.37 -6.56 0.21
CA GLU A 32 16.35 -7.60 -0.01
C GLU A 32 15.07 -7.02 -0.59
N GLY A 33 14.61 -5.85 -0.12
CA GLY A 33 13.45 -5.16 -0.67
C GLY A 33 13.64 -4.76 -2.14
N ILE A 34 14.85 -4.32 -2.52
CA ILE A 34 15.24 -4.04 -3.91
C ILE A 34 15.17 -5.32 -4.76
N LYS A 35 15.77 -6.41 -4.27
CA LYS A 35 15.72 -7.72 -4.93
C LYS A 35 14.27 -8.20 -5.13
N GLN A 36 13.42 -8.07 -4.11
CA GLN A 36 12.00 -8.40 -4.20
C GLN A 36 11.28 -7.59 -5.29
N ALA A 37 11.62 -6.30 -5.46
CA ALA A 37 11.05 -5.46 -6.51
C ALA A 37 11.46 -5.92 -7.92
N HIS A 38 12.73 -6.29 -8.13
CA HIS A 38 13.18 -6.89 -9.38
C HIS A 38 12.48 -8.22 -9.69
N MET A 39 12.28 -9.09 -8.68
CA MET A 39 11.53 -10.34 -8.87
C MET A 39 10.09 -10.09 -9.29
N LEU A 40 9.41 -9.09 -8.73
CA LEU A 40 8.07 -8.71 -9.19
C LEU A 40 8.11 -8.18 -10.63
N ALA A 41 9.06 -7.31 -10.98
CA ALA A 41 9.20 -6.78 -12.32
C ALA A 41 9.39 -7.90 -13.36
N GLU A 42 10.15 -8.93 -13.03
CA GLU A 42 10.45 -10.04 -13.92
C GLU A 42 9.25 -11.01 -14.08
N HIS A 43 8.60 -11.38 -12.96
CA HIS A 43 7.66 -12.52 -12.92
C HIS A 43 6.20 -12.15 -12.83
N ALA A 44 5.85 -10.87 -12.58
CA ALA A 44 4.44 -10.50 -12.52
C ALA A 44 3.76 -10.49 -13.90
N PRO A 45 2.46 -10.79 -13.94
CA PRO A 45 1.68 -10.88 -15.18
C PRO A 45 1.31 -9.50 -15.73
N PHE A 46 2.28 -8.60 -15.83
CA PHE A 46 2.07 -7.29 -16.45
C PHE A 46 2.18 -7.43 -17.97
N HIS A 47 1.06 -7.41 -18.68
CA HIS A 47 1.05 -7.53 -20.15
C HIS A 47 1.17 -6.18 -20.86
N ALA A 48 0.56 -5.16 -20.29
CA ALA A 48 0.65 -3.77 -20.73
C ALA A 48 0.47 -2.88 -19.52
N VAL A 49 1.24 -1.79 -19.43
CA VAL A 49 1.12 -0.78 -18.38
C VAL A 49 1.20 0.58 -19.06
N ASP A 50 0.25 1.45 -18.78
CA ASP A 50 0.11 2.76 -19.42
C ASP A 50 0.64 3.90 -18.53
N ALA A 51 0.57 3.72 -17.18
CA ALA A 51 1.08 4.70 -16.22
C ALA A 51 1.50 4.03 -14.90
N ILE A 52 2.42 4.68 -14.18
CA ILE A 52 2.93 4.19 -12.90
C ILE A 52 2.88 5.34 -11.88
N TYR A 53 2.10 5.13 -10.85
CA TYR A 53 1.96 6.05 -9.71
C TYR A 53 2.60 5.46 -8.46
N SER A 54 3.13 6.32 -7.61
CA SER A 54 3.73 5.92 -6.35
C SER A 54 3.44 6.94 -5.26
N SER A 55 3.27 6.46 -4.02
CA SER A 55 3.51 7.31 -2.87
C SER A 55 4.91 7.95 -2.97
N ASP A 56 5.06 9.20 -2.57
CA ASP A 56 6.31 9.95 -2.59
C ASP A 56 7.32 9.57 -1.47
N LEU A 57 7.02 8.53 -0.67
CA LEU A 57 7.98 7.98 0.29
C LEU A 57 9.01 7.10 -0.41
N SER A 58 10.30 7.31 -0.08
CA SER A 58 11.43 6.71 -0.80
C SER A 58 11.35 5.21 -1.04
N ARG A 59 10.80 4.44 -0.09
CA ARG A 59 10.57 2.99 -0.24
C ARG A 59 9.57 2.63 -1.33
N ALA A 60 8.54 3.48 -1.52
CA ALA A 60 7.54 3.27 -2.57
C ALA A 60 8.07 3.77 -3.92
N VAL A 61 8.71 4.94 -3.95
CA VAL A 61 9.34 5.50 -5.16
C VAL A 61 10.35 4.53 -5.73
N MET A 62 11.31 4.05 -4.94
CA MET A 62 12.31 3.09 -5.39
C MET A 62 11.69 1.78 -5.90
N THR A 63 10.64 1.29 -5.24
CA THR A 63 9.89 0.12 -5.72
C THR A 63 9.27 0.39 -7.09
N ALA A 64 8.64 1.55 -7.26
CA ALA A 64 8.00 1.95 -8.52
C ALA A 64 9.01 2.17 -9.65
N GLU A 65 10.16 2.79 -9.37
CA GLU A 65 11.24 3.01 -10.34
C GLU A 65 11.75 1.69 -10.92
N ILE A 66 11.99 0.69 -10.07
CA ILE A 66 12.42 -0.65 -10.52
C ILE A 66 11.36 -1.29 -11.44
N LEU A 67 10.07 -1.14 -11.13
CA LEU A 67 9.01 -1.63 -12.00
C LEU A 67 8.93 -0.83 -13.31
N ALA A 68 9.17 0.48 -13.24
CA ALA A 68 9.09 1.41 -14.36
C ALA A 68 10.15 1.15 -15.43
N GLU A 69 11.33 0.67 -15.05
CA GLU A 69 12.41 0.28 -15.98
C GLU A 69 11.91 -0.71 -17.04
N LYS A 70 11.07 -1.68 -16.66
CA LYS A 70 10.52 -2.68 -17.57
C LYS A 70 9.65 -2.09 -18.67
N PHE A 71 8.97 -0.99 -18.39
CA PHE A 71 7.98 -0.37 -19.29
C PHE A 71 8.51 0.90 -19.96
N ASN A 72 9.69 1.39 -19.54
CA ASN A 72 10.24 2.68 -19.95
C ASN A 72 9.24 3.83 -19.72
N LEU A 73 8.58 3.83 -18.58
CA LEU A 73 7.61 4.84 -18.16
C LEU A 73 8.16 5.69 -17.00
N PRO A 74 7.79 6.96 -16.89
CA PRO A 74 8.09 7.75 -15.70
C PRO A 74 7.24 7.29 -14.51
N VAL A 75 7.77 7.47 -13.29
CA VAL A 75 7.00 7.35 -12.05
C VAL A 75 6.38 8.70 -11.72
N ILE A 76 5.07 8.70 -11.47
CA ILE A 76 4.32 9.88 -11.04
C ILE A 76 4.12 9.77 -9.53
N GLU A 77 4.74 10.67 -8.77
CA GLU A 77 4.60 10.70 -7.33
C GLU A 77 3.28 11.34 -6.91
N GLU A 78 2.53 10.65 -6.04
CA GLU A 78 1.26 11.10 -5.49
C GLU A 78 1.27 11.00 -3.96
N ARG A 79 1.32 12.16 -3.30
CA ARG A 79 1.38 12.25 -1.84
C ARG A 79 0.13 11.66 -1.16
N GLY A 80 -1.00 11.70 -1.82
CA GLY A 80 -2.25 11.11 -1.34
C GLY A 80 -2.15 9.59 -1.11
N LEU A 81 -1.21 8.91 -1.77
CA LEU A 81 -0.96 7.47 -1.62
C LEU A 81 -0.07 7.08 -0.43
N ARG A 82 0.40 8.05 0.40
CA ARG A 82 1.22 7.77 1.60
C ARG A 82 0.53 6.81 2.56
N GLU A 83 1.36 6.12 3.36
CA GLU A 83 0.89 5.34 4.50
C GLU A 83 0.12 6.21 5.50
N THR A 84 -0.76 5.61 6.28
CA THR A 84 -1.38 6.25 7.44
C THR A 84 -0.29 6.83 8.33
N SER A 85 -0.40 8.12 8.68
CA SER A 85 0.50 8.69 9.68
C SER A 85 0.16 8.15 11.05
N PHE A 86 1.13 7.48 11.69
CA PHE A 86 0.98 6.97 13.05
C PHE A 86 1.52 7.94 14.11
N GLY A 87 1.91 9.16 13.72
CA GLY A 87 2.36 10.20 14.64
C GLY A 87 3.43 9.73 15.62
N ASP A 88 3.23 9.92 16.91
CA ASP A 88 4.20 9.59 17.96
C ASP A 88 4.47 8.08 18.11
N TRP A 89 3.72 7.22 17.42
CA TRP A 89 3.98 5.78 17.38
C TRP A 89 5.01 5.38 16.33
N GLU A 90 5.35 6.26 15.41
CA GLU A 90 6.34 5.98 14.37
C GLU A 90 7.73 5.75 14.97
N GLY A 91 8.44 4.75 14.44
CA GLY A 91 9.77 4.33 14.94
C GLY A 91 9.74 3.49 16.22
N ARG A 92 8.58 3.25 16.81
CA ARG A 92 8.43 2.45 18.01
C ARG A 92 8.14 0.99 17.67
N TYR A 93 8.57 0.08 18.54
CA TYR A 93 8.22 -1.32 18.40
C TYR A 93 6.76 -1.56 18.78
N LEU A 94 6.06 -2.38 18.00
CA LEU A 94 4.69 -2.78 18.34
C LEU A 94 4.58 -3.42 19.72
N SER A 95 5.61 -4.17 20.14
CA SER A 95 5.69 -4.80 21.46
C SER A 95 5.82 -3.81 22.62
N GLU A 96 6.42 -2.64 22.39
CA GLU A 96 6.51 -1.56 23.38
C GLU A 96 5.18 -0.85 23.53
N LEU A 97 4.56 -0.49 22.40
CA LEU A 97 3.23 0.12 22.38
C LEU A 97 2.18 -0.77 23.09
N ALA A 98 2.28 -2.09 22.88
CA ALA A 98 1.42 -3.06 23.56
C ALA A 98 1.58 -3.05 25.08
N LYS A 99 2.80 -2.87 25.58
CA LYS A 99 3.08 -2.83 27.04
C LYS A 99 2.63 -1.52 27.68
N GLU A 100 2.86 -0.39 27.00
CA GLU A 100 2.56 0.94 27.55
C GLU A 100 1.08 1.28 27.52
N ASN A 101 0.37 0.88 26.46
CA ASN A 101 -1.06 1.10 26.30
C ASN A 101 -1.74 -0.17 25.76
N PRO A 102 -1.93 -1.20 26.60
CA PRO A 102 -2.52 -2.47 26.18
C PRO A 102 -3.88 -2.32 25.50
N ASN A 103 -4.75 -1.47 26.04
CA ASN A 103 -6.08 -1.23 25.48
C ASN A 103 -6.03 -0.48 24.14
N GLY A 104 -5.15 0.51 24.02
CA GLY A 104 -4.96 1.25 22.76
C GLY A 104 -4.38 0.36 21.66
N PHE A 105 -3.42 -0.47 22.03
CA PHE A 105 -2.81 -1.44 21.11
C PHE A 105 -3.80 -2.53 20.69
N GLU A 106 -4.60 -3.07 21.61
CA GLU A 106 -5.68 -4.01 21.27
C GLU A 106 -6.69 -3.36 20.33
N ASN A 107 -7.10 -2.12 20.60
CA ASN A 107 -8.03 -1.39 19.76
C ASN A 107 -7.45 -1.12 18.35
N PHE A 108 -6.14 -0.96 18.20
CA PHE A 108 -5.50 -0.79 16.90
C PHE A 108 -5.84 -1.96 15.94
N PHE A 109 -5.94 -3.17 16.44
CA PHE A 109 -6.30 -4.34 15.65
C PHE A 109 -7.79 -4.69 15.68
N THR A 110 -8.47 -4.48 16.81
CA THR A 110 -9.86 -4.93 16.99
C THR A 110 -10.91 -3.85 16.66
N LYS A 111 -10.54 -2.57 16.84
CA LYS A 111 -11.40 -1.40 16.62
C LYS A 111 -10.65 -0.26 15.92
N PRO A 112 -9.99 -0.51 14.77
CA PRO A 112 -9.19 0.50 14.07
C PRO A 112 -9.99 1.77 13.73
N ASP A 113 -11.30 1.65 13.52
CA ASP A 113 -12.21 2.78 13.31
C ASP A 113 -12.34 3.74 14.52
N LYS A 114 -11.81 3.38 15.68
CA LYS A 114 -11.84 4.16 16.93
C LYS A 114 -10.47 4.63 17.39
N VAL A 115 -9.42 4.25 16.68
CA VAL A 115 -8.04 4.58 17.08
C VAL A 115 -7.57 5.84 16.34
N GLN A 116 -6.97 6.74 17.12
CA GLN A 116 -6.17 7.85 16.62
C GLN A 116 -4.82 7.83 17.34
N PRO A 117 -3.72 7.56 16.63
CA PRO A 117 -2.39 7.75 17.20
C PRO A 117 -2.18 9.21 17.61
N PRO A 118 -1.48 9.50 18.71
CA PRO A 118 -1.16 10.88 19.07
C PRO A 118 -0.41 11.57 17.92
N ASN A 119 -0.86 12.75 17.53
CA ASN A 119 -0.34 13.52 16.40
C ASN A 119 -0.38 12.80 15.03
N GLY A 120 -1.15 11.72 14.91
CA GLY A 120 -1.34 10.93 13.70
C GLY A 120 -2.74 11.05 13.08
N GLU A 121 -2.96 10.34 11.99
CA GLU A 121 -4.25 10.22 11.31
C GLU A 121 -5.11 9.11 11.94
N THR A 122 -6.43 9.31 11.94
CA THR A 122 -7.34 8.17 12.05
C THR A 122 -7.35 7.39 10.73
N PHE A 123 -7.68 6.09 10.77
CA PHE A 123 -7.81 5.30 9.54
C PHE A 123 -8.93 5.81 8.61
N LEU A 124 -9.95 6.50 9.15
CA LEU A 124 -10.98 7.16 8.34
C LEU A 124 -10.42 8.37 7.56
N GLN A 125 -9.61 9.20 8.21
CA GLN A 125 -8.93 10.33 7.53
C GLN A 125 -7.98 9.83 6.46
N SER A 126 -7.19 8.80 6.79
CA SER A 126 -6.27 8.16 5.85
C SER A 126 -7.01 7.58 4.65
N GLN A 127 -8.12 6.83 4.87
CA GLN A 127 -8.93 6.28 3.80
C GLN A 127 -9.48 7.37 2.88
N ALA A 128 -10.04 8.44 3.43
CA ALA A 128 -10.58 9.54 2.63
C ALA A 128 -9.49 10.19 1.75
N ARG A 129 -8.30 10.45 2.32
CA ARG A 129 -7.16 11.01 1.56
C ARG A 129 -6.73 10.09 0.43
N ILE A 130 -6.58 8.80 0.72
CA ILE A 130 -6.10 7.81 -0.23
C ILE A 130 -7.11 7.59 -1.36
N MET A 131 -8.40 7.49 -1.03
CA MET A 131 -9.44 7.29 -2.04
C MET A 131 -9.60 8.52 -2.93
N ASN A 132 -9.51 9.74 -2.40
CA ASN A 132 -9.53 10.94 -3.23
C ASN A 132 -8.38 10.93 -4.26
N ALA A 133 -7.16 10.58 -3.85
CA ALA A 133 -6.03 10.47 -4.77
C ALA A 133 -6.23 9.34 -5.80
N LEU A 134 -6.78 8.21 -5.38
CA LEU A 134 -7.03 7.09 -6.29
C LEU A 134 -8.13 7.43 -7.31
N ASP A 135 -9.18 8.14 -6.90
CA ASP A 135 -10.26 8.57 -7.78
C ASP A 135 -9.73 9.54 -8.86
N GLU A 136 -8.85 10.49 -8.50
CA GLU A 136 -8.17 11.37 -9.46
C GLU A 136 -7.29 10.56 -10.44
N ILE A 137 -6.49 9.62 -9.93
CA ILE A 137 -5.66 8.74 -10.76
C ILE A 137 -6.52 7.93 -11.74
N ILE A 138 -7.64 7.37 -11.30
CA ILE A 138 -8.54 6.61 -12.17
C ILE A 138 -9.16 7.51 -13.25
N ALA A 139 -9.60 8.71 -12.90
CA ALA A 139 -10.18 9.66 -13.85
C ALA A 139 -9.20 10.05 -14.97
N ASP A 140 -7.91 10.18 -14.65
CA ASP A 140 -6.85 10.48 -15.63
C ASP A 140 -6.45 9.26 -16.48
N ASN A 141 -6.91 8.08 -16.11
CA ASN A 141 -6.49 6.80 -16.70
C ASN A 141 -7.66 5.87 -17.05
N GLU A 142 -8.74 6.43 -17.56
CA GLU A 142 -9.86 5.62 -18.06
C GLU A 142 -9.41 4.64 -19.15
N ASP A 143 -9.88 3.40 -19.09
CA ASP A 143 -9.55 2.29 -20.03
C ASP A 143 -8.06 1.91 -20.08
N LYS A 144 -7.28 2.21 -19.04
CA LYS A 144 -5.86 1.91 -18.96
C LYS A 144 -5.52 0.88 -17.88
N ASN A 145 -4.33 0.31 -18.02
CA ASN A 145 -3.70 -0.53 -17.02
C ASN A 145 -2.66 0.31 -16.26
N ILE A 146 -2.84 0.49 -14.97
CA ILE A 146 -1.96 1.32 -14.15
C ILE A 146 -1.31 0.51 -13.02
N ILE A 147 -0.06 0.84 -12.69
CA ILE A 147 0.58 0.41 -11.45
C ILE A 147 0.43 1.51 -10.41
N VAL A 148 0.06 1.12 -9.19
CA VAL A 148 0.00 2.01 -8.03
C VAL A 148 0.81 1.39 -6.90
N VAL A 149 1.93 2.04 -6.51
CA VAL A 149 2.77 1.58 -5.41
C VAL A 149 2.45 2.35 -4.14
N SER A 150 2.09 1.64 -3.08
CA SER A 150 1.67 2.21 -1.82
C SER A 150 2.11 1.33 -0.62
N HIS A 151 1.37 1.32 0.48
CA HIS A 151 1.79 0.81 1.78
C HIS A 151 0.78 -0.17 2.37
N GLY A 152 1.17 -0.79 3.49
CA GLY A 152 0.41 -1.87 4.08
C GLY A 152 -0.99 -1.49 4.59
N ALA A 153 -1.13 -0.42 5.39
CA ALA A 153 -2.43 0.01 5.87
C ALA A 153 -3.21 0.74 4.76
N ALA A 154 -2.53 1.57 3.96
CA ALA A 154 -3.13 2.28 2.84
C ALA A 154 -3.84 1.33 1.86
N ILE A 155 -3.17 0.26 1.43
CA ILE A 155 -3.76 -0.75 0.53
C ILE A 155 -4.95 -1.45 1.17
N ARG A 156 -4.88 -1.79 2.45
CA ARG A 156 -6.03 -2.37 3.17
C ARG A 156 -7.23 -1.44 3.19
N LEU A 157 -6.99 -0.13 3.34
CA LEU A 157 -8.04 0.88 3.33
C LEU A 157 -8.67 1.04 1.94
N ILE A 158 -7.87 0.97 0.86
CA ILE A 158 -8.37 0.92 -0.51
C ILE A 158 -9.27 -0.31 -0.72
N ILE A 159 -8.79 -1.50 -0.32
CA ILE A 159 -9.54 -2.75 -0.47
C ILE A 159 -10.83 -2.71 0.36
N CYS A 160 -10.80 -2.15 1.57
CA CYS A 160 -12.01 -1.96 2.37
C CYS A 160 -13.02 -1.06 1.66
N ALA A 161 -12.59 0.04 1.04
CA ALA A 161 -13.46 0.92 0.28
C ALA A 161 -14.00 0.21 -0.97
N ALA A 162 -13.15 -0.43 -1.77
CA ALA A 162 -13.53 -1.15 -2.99
C ALA A 162 -14.56 -2.26 -2.76
N LEU A 163 -14.50 -2.93 -1.60
CA LEU A 163 -15.43 -4.01 -1.22
C LEU A 163 -16.56 -3.55 -0.28
N GLU A 164 -16.73 -2.24 -0.06
CA GLU A 164 -17.70 -1.67 0.89
C GLU A 164 -17.60 -2.29 2.30
N MET A 165 -16.39 -2.71 2.66
CA MET A 165 -16.11 -3.32 3.97
C MET A 165 -15.90 -2.26 5.03
N ARG A 166 -16.41 -2.52 6.23
CA ARG A 166 -16.09 -1.68 7.39
C ARG A 166 -14.59 -1.72 7.68
N ILE A 167 -13.96 -0.57 7.97
CA ILE A 167 -12.52 -0.45 8.34
C ILE A 167 -12.13 -1.42 9.46
N ARG A 168 -13.05 -1.80 10.36
CA ARG A 168 -12.82 -2.84 11.38
C ARG A 168 -12.30 -4.16 10.84
N LYS A 169 -12.50 -4.43 9.56
CA LYS A 169 -12.06 -5.67 8.91
C LYS A 169 -10.71 -5.54 8.18
N MET A 170 -10.10 -4.35 8.18
CA MET A 170 -8.88 -4.11 7.41
C MET A 170 -7.74 -5.08 7.75
N TRP A 171 -7.60 -5.44 9.02
CA TRP A 171 -6.55 -6.37 9.46
C TRP A 171 -6.81 -7.83 9.12
N ALA A 172 -8.02 -8.18 8.65
CA ALA A 172 -8.30 -9.50 8.10
C ALA A 172 -7.73 -9.68 6.68
N ILE A 173 -7.30 -8.59 6.04
CA ILE A 173 -6.70 -8.60 4.70
C ILE A 173 -5.19 -8.72 4.85
N GLY A 174 -4.59 -9.81 4.35
CA GLY A 174 -3.12 -9.94 4.26
C GLY A 174 -2.54 -8.85 3.36
N GLN A 175 -1.38 -8.29 3.73
CA GLN A 175 -0.58 -7.42 2.85
C GLN A 175 0.89 -7.58 3.22
N TYR A 176 1.60 -8.48 2.56
CA TYR A 176 3.05 -8.68 2.71
C TYR A 176 3.82 -7.65 1.87
N ASN A 177 5.10 -7.45 2.15
CA ASN A 177 5.95 -6.65 1.27
C ASN A 177 5.95 -7.24 -0.15
N MET A 178 5.94 -6.39 -1.16
CA MET A 178 5.78 -6.74 -2.58
C MET A 178 4.49 -7.49 -2.93
N ALA A 179 3.49 -7.53 -2.04
CA ALA A 179 2.19 -8.10 -2.39
C ALA A 179 1.58 -7.37 -3.58
N LEU A 180 1.22 -8.14 -4.60
CA LEU A 180 0.45 -7.69 -5.76
C LEU A 180 -1.04 -7.91 -5.47
N ASN A 181 -1.83 -6.86 -5.64
CA ASN A 181 -3.28 -6.92 -5.68
C ASN A 181 -3.73 -6.42 -7.06
N ILE A 182 -4.80 -6.97 -7.59
CA ILE A 182 -5.38 -6.55 -8.87
C ILE A 182 -6.82 -6.15 -8.63
N LEU A 183 -7.12 -4.90 -8.94
CA LEU A 183 -8.46 -4.35 -8.93
C LEU A 183 -8.83 -3.90 -10.34
N THR A 184 -10.12 -3.92 -10.63
CA THR A 184 -10.67 -3.26 -11.81
C THR A 184 -11.72 -2.25 -11.37
N PHE A 185 -11.83 -1.17 -12.13
CA PHE A 185 -12.84 -0.13 -11.92
C PHE A 185 -13.60 0.10 -13.22
N ASP A 186 -14.92 -0.04 -13.17
CA ASP A 186 -15.81 0.15 -14.31
C ASP A 186 -17.13 0.82 -13.87
N GLU A 187 -17.50 1.91 -14.50
CA GLU A 187 -18.75 2.64 -14.23
C GLU A 187 -19.05 2.89 -12.75
N GLY A 188 -18.04 3.27 -11.98
CA GLY A 188 -18.17 3.56 -10.54
C GLY A 188 -18.08 2.34 -9.62
N VAL A 189 -17.83 1.14 -10.16
CA VAL A 189 -17.79 -0.11 -9.40
C VAL A 189 -16.39 -0.70 -9.40
N PHE A 190 -15.85 -0.97 -8.21
CA PHE A 190 -14.63 -1.78 -8.06
C PHE A 190 -14.92 -3.27 -8.07
N SER A 191 -14.04 -4.03 -8.71
CA SER A 191 -13.93 -5.47 -8.54
C SER A 191 -12.53 -5.85 -8.10
N VAL A 192 -12.40 -6.87 -7.26
CA VAL A 192 -11.11 -7.36 -6.77
C VAL A 192 -10.82 -8.71 -7.39
N GLU A 193 -9.82 -8.77 -8.28
CA GLU A 193 -9.45 -10.00 -9.01
C GLU A 193 -8.38 -10.81 -8.27
N LEU A 194 -7.49 -10.13 -7.52
CA LEU A 194 -6.37 -10.76 -6.83
C LEU A 194 -6.04 -10.00 -5.55
N LEU A 195 -5.75 -10.71 -4.47
CA LEU A 195 -5.32 -10.11 -3.21
C LEU A 195 -4.03 -10.75 -2.69
N ASN A 196 -3.12 -9.90 -2.21
CA ASN A 196 -1.93 -10.28 -1.43
C ASN A 196 -1.08 -11.39 -2.09
N ASN A 197 -0.96 -11.38 -3.40
CA ASN A 197 -0.17 -12.36 -4.12
C ASN A 197 1.33 -12.04 -4.00
N THR A 198 2.11 -13.01 -3.55
CA THR A 198 3.57 -12.95 -3.41
C THR A 198 4.28 -14.12 -4.12
N MET A 199 3.59 -14.84 -4.98
CA MET A 199 4.13 -16.03 -5.66
C MET A 199 5.39 -15.74 -6.47
N HIS A 200 5.53 -14.52 -7.01
CA HIS A 200 6.71 -14.06 -7.71
C HIS A 200 7.99 -14.06 -6.84
N LEU A 201 7.86 -14.10 -5.51
CA LEU A 201 9.01 -14.19 -4.58
C LEU A 201 9.50 -15.64 -4.37
N TYR A 202 8.79 -16.63 -4.88
CA TYR A 202 9.06 -18.06 -4.66
C TYR A 202 9.38 -18.81 -5.96
N HIS A 203 9.91 -18.12 -6.98
CA HIS A 203 10.38 -18.80 -8.18
C HIS A 203 11.65 -19.57 -7.86
N PHE A 204 11.54 -20.90 -7.96
CA PHE A 204 12.59 -21.88 -7.82
C PHE A 204 13.31 -22.11 -9.16
#